data_483489a26af1babfa729e5eb7495f5d2
#
_entry.id   483489a26af1babfa729e5eb7495f5d2
#
_cell.length_a   1.000
_cell.length_b   1.000
_cell.length_c   1.000
_cell.angle_alpha   90.00
_cell.angle_beta   90.00
_cell.angle_gamma   90.00
#
_symmetry.space_group_name_H-M   'P 1'
#
loop_
_entity.id
_entity.type
_entity.pdbx_description
1 polymer ?
#
loop_
_entity_poly.entity_id
_entity_poly.type
_entity_poly.pdbx_seq_one_letter_code
_entity_poly.pdbx_strand_id
1 'polypeptide(L)'
;MSIVDTLLLLLILATALGCGLMGGLFFAFSNFVMTALERIPEQSAVTAMQSINKVVLNRLFLALFLGTAATSIGLLFWAYQRWPLPGSLCMAIGSALYLAGNIVVTLLFNVPKNQALARLDPASSEAAAAWHRYVPSWNRWNHVRTITALAAAAWLMAALWLARP
;
A
#
# COMPACT_ATOMS: atom_id res chain seq x y z
N MET A 1 -3.23 -33.06 4.70
CA MET A 1 -2.63 -31.72 4.82
C MET A 1 -1.99 -31.59 6.20
N SER A 2 -0.73 -31.25 6.26
CA SER A 2 -0.04 -31.07 7.54
C SER A 2 -0.51 -29.75 8.21
N ILE A 3 -0.28 -29.63 9.54
CA ILE A 3 -0.54 -28.37 10.26
C ILE A 3 0.25 -27.23 9.63
N VAL A 4 1.48 -27.50 9.19
CA VAL A 4 2.36 -26.52 8.54
C VAL A 4 1.76 -26.03 7.22
N ASP A 5 1.20 -26.93 6.41
CA ASP A 5 0.55 -26.52 5.14
C ASP A 5 -0.70 -25.68 5.39
N THR A 6 -1.49 -26.02 6.41
CA THR A 6 -2.65 -25.24 6.82
C THR A 6 -2.25 -23.84 7.24
N LEU A 7 -1.23 -23.70 8.08
CA LEU A 7 -0.74 -22.39 8.53
C LEU A 7 -0.20 -21.56 7.37
N LEU A 8 0.50 -22.18 6.41
CA LEU A 8 0.96 -21.51 5.21
C LEU A 8 -0.20 -20.95 4.38
N LEU A 9 -1.23 -21.77 4.12
CA LEU A 9 -2.41 -21.33 3.35
C LEU A 9 -3.12 -20.16 4.05
N LEU A 10 -3.27 -20.21 5.37
CA LEU A 10 -3.84 -19.11 6.15
C LEU A 10 -2.97 -17.85 6.07
N LEU A 11 -1.65 -17.97 6.11
CA LEU A 11 -0.74 -16.85 5.98
C LEU A 11 -0.83 -16.20 4.59
N ILE A 12 -0.86 -17.00 3.52
CA ILE A 12 -1.03 -16.48 2.15
C ILE A 12 -2.38 -15.76 2.03
N LEU A 13 -3.46 -16.35 2.55
CA LEU A 13 -4.79 -15.75 2.53
C LEU A 13 -4.83 -14.41 3.28
N ALA A 14 -4.30 -14.39 4.51
CA ALA A 14 -4.24 -13.18 5.32
C ALA A 14 -3.44 -12.06 4.63
N THR A 15 -2.29 -12.42 4.01
CA THR A 15 -1.46 -11.47 3.28
C THR A 15 -2.17 -10.97 2.03
N ALA A 16 -2.85 -11.84 1.27
CA ALA A 16 -3.64 -11.45 0.09
C ALA A 16 -4.78 -10.48 0.45
N LEU A 17 -5.49 -10.75 1.55
CA LEU A 17 -6.52 -9.85 2.07
C LEU A 17 -5.94 -8.50 2.50
N GLY A 18 -4.80 -8.49 3.19
CA GLY A 18 -4.07 -7.28 3.55
C GLY A 18 -3.67 -6.46 2.33
N CYS A 19 -3.12 -7.09 1.29
CA CYS A 19 -2.79 -6.44 0.02
C CYS A 19 -4.05 -5.85 -0.65
N GLY A 20 -5.15 -6.60 -0.68
CA GLY A 20 -6.42 -6.15 -1.25
C GLY A 20 -7.00 -4.92 -0.51
N LEU A 21 -7.00 -4.93 0.83
CA LEU A 21 -7.46 -3.80 1.65
C LEU A 21 -6.59 -2.55 1.43
N MET A 22 -5.27 -2.71 1.39
CA MET A 22 -4.36 -1.59 1.10
C MET A 22 -4.55 -1.08 -0.33
N GLY A 23 -4.69 -1.98 -1.31
CA GLY A 23 -4.99 -1.61 -2.69
C GLY A 23 -6.30 -0.84 -2.82
N GLY A 24 -7.36 -1.27 -2.14
CA GLY A 24 -8.66 -0.58 -2.08
C GLY A 24 -8.57 0.81 -1.46
N LEU A 25 -7.83 0.95 -0.36
CA LEU A 25 -7.59 2.25 0.28
C LEU A 25 -6.88 3.22 -0.67
N PHE A 26 -5.78 2.79 -1.30
CA PHE A 26 -5.03 3.63 -2.23
C PHE A 26 -5.82 3.93 -3.50
N PHE A 27 -6.62 2.98 -3.98
CA PHE A 27 -7.55 3.20 -5.09
C PHE A 27 -8.57 4.30 -4.76
N ALA A 28 -9.18 4.27 -3.58
CA ALA A 28 -10.12 5.29 -3.14
C ALA A 28 -9.48 6.69 -3.19
N PHE A 29 -8.24 6.82 -2.70
CA PHE A 29 -7.51 8.09 -2.77
C PHE A 29 -7.28 8.56 -4.20
N SER A 30 -6.80 7.69 -5.09
CA SER A 30 -6.54 8.04 -6.49
C SER A 30 -7.81 8.31 -7.30
N ASN A 31 -8.91 7.61 -6.96
CA ASN A 31 -10.13 7.66 -7.76
C ASN A 31 -11.00 8.86 -7.42
N PHE A 32 -11.26 9.12 -6.14
CA PHE A 32 -12.22 10.17 -5.77
C PHE A 32 -11.76 11.11 -4.66
N VAL A 33 -10.94 10.66 -3.67
CA VAL A 33 -10.58 11.51 -2.54
C VAL A 33 -9.74 12.71 -3.00
N MET A 34 -8.68 12.49 -3.78
CA MET A 34 -7.83 13.57 -4.28
C MET A 34 -8.61 14.49 -5.22
N THR A 35 -9.45 13.94 -6.08
CA THR A 35 -10.33 14.73 -6.97
C THR A 35 -11.33 15.59 -6.18
N ALA A 36 -11.86 15.08 -5.06
CA ALA A 36 -12.73 15.86 -4.18
C ALA A 36 -11.97 17.01 -3.50
N LEU A 37 -10.74 16.75 -3.05
CA LEU A 37 -9.89 17.79 -2.46
C LEU A 37 -9.49 18.87 -3.45
N GLU A 38 -9.32 18.55 -4.75
CA GLU A 38 -9.04 19.55 -5.80
C GLU A 38 -10.24 20.46 -6.12
N ARG A 39 -11.47 20.10 -5.68
CA ARG A 39 -12.69 20.87 -5.94
C ARG A 39 -13.04 21.87 -4.83
N ILE A 40 -12.31 21.86 -3.73
CA ILE A 40 -12.50 22.79 -2.61
C ILE A 40 -11.37 23.83 -2.59
N PRO A 41 -11.54 24.97 -1.88
CA PRO A 41 -10.49 25.97 -1.77
C PRO A 41 -9.18 25.37 -1.31
N GLU A 42 -8.06 25.79 -1.88
CA GLU A 42 -6.73 25.22 -1.69
C GLU A 42 -6.32 25.18 -0.20
N GLN A 43 -6.61 26.25 0.55
CA GLN A 43 -6.39 26.30 2.00
C GLN A 43 -7.11 25.16 2.72
N SER A 44 -8.36 24.90 2.37
CA SER A 44 -9.15 23.81 2.95
C SER A 44 -8.61 22.44 2.53
N ALA A 45 -8.20 22.29 1.26
CA ALA A 45 -7.62 21.07 0.72
C ALA A 45 -6.30 20.72 1.42
N VAL A 46 -5.39 21.69 1.57
CA VAL A 46 -4.12 21.52 2.29
C VAL A 46 -4.38 21.14 3.75
N THR A 47 -5.28 21.86 4.43
CA THR A 47 -5.65 21.56 5.83
C THR A 47 -6.19 20.14 5.98
N ALA A 48 -7.11 19.75 5.10
CA ALA A 48 -7.69 18.41 5.10
C ALA A 48 -6.62 17.33 4.85
N MET A 49 -5.74 17.53 3.86
CA MET A 49 -4.70 16.54 3.55
C MET A 49 -3.66 16.44 4.66
N GLN A 50 -3.28 17.54 5.30
CA GLN A 50 -2.42 17.53 6.49
C GLN A 50 -3.06 16.74 7.64
N SER A 51 -4.36 16.92 7.86
CA SER A 51 -5.12 16.17 8.87
C SER A 51 -5.17 14.68 8.53
N ILE A 52 -5.51 14.32 7.29
CA ILE A 52 -5.54 12.93 6.80
C ILE A 52 -4.18 12.25 7.04
N ASN A 53 -3.07 12.91 6.68
CA ASN A 53 -1.73 12.36 6.84
C ASN A 53 -1.32 12.11 8.31
N LYS A 54 -1.93 12.83 9.26
CA LYS A 54 -1.75 12.58 10.70
C LYS A 54 -2.64 11.45 11.19
N VAL A 55 -3.92 11.49 10.85
CA VAL A 55 -4.94 10.55 11.36
C VAL A 55 -4.75 9.15 10.80
N VAL A 56 -4.25 9.02 9.55
CA VAL A 56 -3.99 7.71 8.95
C VAL A 56 -2.94 6.90 9.70
N LEU A 57 -2.04 7.54 10.44
CA LEU A 57 -1.01 6.87 11.24
C LEU A 57 -1.56 6.30 12.56
N ASN A 58 -2.77 5.77 12.54
CA ASN A 58 -3.38 5.09 13.68
C ASN A 58 -2.96 3.61 13.76
N ARG A 59 -3.24 2.99 14.91
CA ARG A 59 -2.82 1.61 15.21
C ARG A 59 -3.35 0.58 14.19
N LEU A 60 -4.60 0.76 13.74
CA LEU A 60 -5.24 -0.19 12.81
C LEU A 60 -4.57 -0.14 11.43
N PHE A 61 -4.38 1.08 10.89
CA PHE A 61 -3.69 1.26 9.61
C PHE A 61 -2.26 0.73 9.67
N LEU A 62 -1.50 1.08 10.71
CA LEU A 62 -0.11 0.62 10.86
C LEU A 62 -0.03 -0.89 11.03
N ALA A 63 -0.93 -1.51 11.81
CA ALA A 63 -1.00 -2.95 11.95
C ALA A 63 -1.29 -3.65 10.61
N LEU A 64 -2.22 -3.12 9.82
CA LEU A 64 -2.52 -3.65 8.49
C LEU A 64 -1.35 -3.45 7.52
N PHE A 65 -0.82 -2.23 7.41
CA PHE A 65 0.22 -1.88 6.46
C PHE A 65 1.53 -2.61 6.74
N LEU A 66 2.03 -2.53 7.97
CA LEU A 66 3.28 -3.16 8.38
C LEU A 66 3.11 -4.67 8.63
N GLY A 67 1.95 -5.10 9.12
CA GLY A 67 1.64 -6.53 9.29
C GLY A 67 1.63 -7.26 7.94
N THR A 68 1.01 -6.67 6.91
CA THR A 68 1.07 -7.22 5.55
C THR A 68 2.50 -7.26 5.01
N ALA A 69 3.34 -6.27 5.33
CA ALA A 69 4.75 -6.29 4.97
C ALA A 69 5.53 -7.41 5.69
N ALA A 70 5.30 -7.57 6.99
CA ALA A 70 5.95 -8.63 7.79
C ALA A 70 5.57 -10.03 7.28
N THR A 71 4.28 -10.25 7.00
CA THR A 71 3.82 -11.53 6.43
C THR A 71 4.37 -11.75 5.01
N SER A 72 4.50 -10.70 4.19
CA SER A 72 5.14 -10.77 2.87
C SER A 72 6.62 -11.18 2.96
N ILE A 73 7.36 -10.67 3.95
CA ILE A 73 8.75 -11.11 4.20
C ILE A 73 8.78 -12.61 4.55
N GLY A 74 7.88 -13.05 5.44
CA GLY A 74 7.75 -14.47 5.80
C GLY A 74 7.44 -15.35 4.58
N LEU A 75 6.53 -14.91 3.71
CA LEU A 75 6.19 -15.65 2.49
C LEU A 75 7.34 -15.69 1.47
N LEU A 76 8.15 -14.62 1.34
CA LEU A 76 9.36 -14.65 0.52
C LEU A 76 10.35 -15.69 1.01
N PHE A 77 10.60 -15.72 2.33
CA PHE A 77 11.48 -16.73 2.94
C PHE A 77 10.93 -18.14 2.70
N TRP A 78 9.63 -18.33 2.87
CA TRP A 78 8.99 -19.64 2.65
C TRP A 78 9.04 -20.06 1.19
N ALA A 79 8.81 -19.14 0.24
CA ALA A 79 8.92 -19.38 -1.19
C ALA A 79 10.32 -19.85 -1.60
N TYR A 80 11.37 -19.24 -1.01
CA TYR A 80 12.76 -19.63 -1.21
C TYR A 80 13.03 -21.05 -0.70
N GLN A 81 12.57 -21.39 0.50
CA GLN A 81 12.78 -22.70 1.12
C GLN A 81 12.07 -23.85 0.39
N ARG A 82 10.95 -23.53 -0.27
CA ARG A 82 10.13 -24.52 -0.99
C ARG A 82 10.31 -24.48 -2.51
N TRP A 83 11.31 -23.79 -3.01
CA TRP A 83 11.60 -23.74 -4.44
C TRP A 83 12.03 -25.14 -4.96
N PRO A 84 11.51 -25.62 -6.12
CA PRO A 84 10.56 -25.00 -7.07
C PRO A 84 9.11 -25.51 -6.94
N LEU A 85 8.59 -25.74 -5.74
CA LEU A 85 7.24 -26.28 -5.56
C LEU A 85 6.16 -25.36 -6.18
N PRO A 86 5.00 -25.92 -6.58
CA PRO A 86 3.90 -25.14 -7.11
C PRO A 86 3.49 -23.99 -6.18
N GLY A 87 3.26 -22.81 -6.73
CA GLY A 87 2.89 -21.62 -5.97
C GLY A 87 4.06 -20.81 -5.39
N SER A 88 5.28 -21.36 -5.26
CA SER A 88 6.43 -20.62 -4.71
C SER A 88 6.76 -19.35 -5.50
N LEU A 89 6.75 -19.43 -6.83
CA LEU A 89 6.98 -18.25 -7.68
C LEU A 89 5.90 -17.18 -7.47
N CYS A 90 4.64 -17.59 -7.37
CA CYS A 90 3.53 -16.66 -7.16
C CYS A 90 3.62 -15.98 -5.79
N MET A 91 3.99 -16.73 -4.72
CA MET A 91 4.26 -16.16 -3.40
C MET A 91 5.39 -15.14 -3.45
N ALA A 92 6.49 -15.46 -4.13
CA ALA A 92 7.65 -14.56 -4.25
C ALA A 92 7.30 -13.28 -4.99
N ILE A 93 6.63 -13.37 -6.15
CA ILE A 93 6.22 -12.19 -6.93
C ILE A 93 5.24 -11.34 -6.16
N GLY A 94 4.17 -11.94 -5.59
CA GLY A 94 3.16 -11.19 -4.83
C GLY A 94 3.76 -10.45 -3.63
N SER A 95 4.61 -11.12 -2.87
CA SER A 95 5.29 -10.53 -1.71
C SER A 95 6.26 -9.42 -2.11
N ALA A 96 7.06 -9.63 -3.17
CA ALA A 96 8.00 -8.62 -3.67
C ALA A 96 7.27 -7.37 -4.20
N LEU A 97 6.14 -7.54 -4.90
CA LEU A 97 5.30 -6.44 -5.38
C LEU A 97 4.77 -5.60 -4.22
N TYR A 98 4.30 -6.22 -3.13
CA TYR A 98 3.85 -5.46 -1.97
C TYR A 98 5.01 -4.70 -1.31
N LEU A 99 6.11 -5.35 -1.04
CA LEU A 99 7.26 -4.73 -0.37
C LEU A 99 7.85 -3.57 -1.20
N ALA A 100 8.15 -3.80 -2.46
CA ALA A 100 8.72 -2.76 -3.32
C ALA A 100 7.68 -1.67 -3.66
N GLY A 101 6.49 -2.07 -4.10
CA GLY A 101 5.49 -1.15 -4.60
C GLY A 101 4.72 -0.39 -3.51
N ASN A 102 4.65 -0.92 -2.29
CA ASN A 102 3.92 -0.26 -1.20
C ASN A 102 4.87 0.30 -0.13
N ILE A 103 5.77 -0.50 0.41
CA ILE A 103 6.65 -0.03 1.49
C ILE A 103 7.69 0.94 0.94
N VAL A 104 8.50 0.51 -0.03
CA VAL A 104 9.58 1.36 -0.58
C VAL A 104 9.02 2.61 -1.24
N VAL A 105 7.96 2.49 -2.05
CA VAL A 105 7.31 3.65 -2.69
C VAL A 105 6.75 4.62 -1.66
N THR A 106 6.12 4.15 -0.60
CA THR A 106 5.62 5.02 0.48
C THR A 106 6.76 5.80 1.13
N LEU A 107 7.83 5.11 1.51
CA LEU A 107 8.95 5.73 2.24
C LEU A 107 9.72 6.72 1.38
N LEU A 108 9.97 6.41 0.10
CA LEU A 108 10.80 7.23 -0.76
C LEU A 108 10.04 8.36 -1.46
N PHE A 109 8.76 8.19 -1.72
CA PHE A 109 8.03 9.14 -2.57
C PHE A 109 6.82 9.81 -1.89
N ASN A 110 5.95 9.08 -1.19
CA ASN A 110 4.75 9.69 -0.60
C ASN A 110 5.04 10.37 0.74
N VAL A 111 5.79 9.73 1.64
CA VAL A 111 6.12 10.30 2.96
C VAL A 111 6.90 11.62 2.85
N PRO A 112 7.95 11.76 2.02
CA PRO A 112 8.65 13.06 1.90
C PRO A 112 7.74 14.19 1.41
N LYS A 113 6.80 13.89 0.48
CA LYS A 113 5.81 14.87 0.02
C LYS A 113 4.85 15.29 1.12
N ASN A 114 4.35 14.30 1.89
CA ASN A 114 3.48 14.56 3.03
C ASN A 114 4.17 15.43 4.06
N GLN A 115 5.46 15.17 4.36
CA GLN A 115 6.25 15.95 5.31
C GLN A 115 6.50 17.36 4.80
N ALA A 116 6.78 17.53 3.50
CA ALA A 116 6.94 18.86 2.90
C ALA A 116 5.65 19.67 3.01
N LEU A 117 4.49 19.07 2.67
CA LEU A 117 3.20 19.73 2.79
C LEU A 117 2.85 20.07 4.24
N ALA A 118 3.21 19.20 5.20
CA ALA A 118 2.90 19.38 6.62
C ALA A 118 3.64 20.59 7.28
N ARG A 119 4.70 21.10 6.67
CA ARG A 119 5.49 22.23 7.16
C ARG A 119 4.93 23.60 6.76
N LEU A 120 3.99 23.62 5.82
CA LEU A 120 3.45 24.87 5.26
C LEU A 120 2.22 25.33 6.06
N ASP A 121 2.09 26.65 6.21
CA ASP A 121 0.83 27.24 6.67
C ASP A 121 -0.22 27.11 5.56
N PRO A 122 -1.36 26.43 5.79
CA PRO A 122 -2.38 26.27 4.78
C PRO A 122 -2.94 27.58 4.20
N ALA A 123 -2.86 28.70 4.96
CA ALA A 123 -3.33 30.00 4.50
C ALA A 123 -2.33 30.74 3.62
N SER A 124 -1.10 30.24 3.48
CA SER A 124 -0.04 30.90 2.71
C SER A 124 -0.19 30.66 1.19
N SER A 125 0.25 31.63 0.40
CA SER A 125 0.37 31.47 -1.05
C SER A 125 1.37 30.38 -1.47
N GLU A 126 2.37 30.13 -0.61
CA GLU A 126 3.34 29.05 -0.78
C GLU A 126 2.64 27.68 -0.69
N ALA A 127 1.71 27.49 0.25
CA ALA A 127 0.94 26.26 0.39
C ALA A 127 0.04 26.01 -0.82
N ALA A 128 -0.62 27.05 -1.37
CA ALA A 128 -1.41 26.95 -2.59
C ALA A 128 -0.55 26.50 -3.77
N ALA A 129 0.59 27.16 -4.00
CA ALA A 129 1.53 26.77 -5.05
C ALA A 129 2.11 25.35 -4.85
N ALA A 130 2.36 24.95 -3.60
CA ALA A 130 2.82 23.60 -3.27
C ALA A 130 1.74 22.55 -3.53
N TRP A 131 0.46 22.85 -3.25
CA TRP A 131 -0.66 21.96 -3.49
C TRP A 131 -0.78 21.54 -4.97
N HIS A 132 -0.67 22.49 -5.88
CA HIS A 132 -0.72 22.22 -7.32
C HIS A 132 0.42 21.29 -7.80
N ARG A 133 1.59 21.33 -7.18
CA ARG A 133 2.69 20.39 -7.46
C ARG A 133 2.55 19.07 -6.73
N TYR A 134 1.99 19.10 -5.53
CA TYR A 134 1.80 17.94 -4.67
C TYR A 134 0.84 16.93 -5.29
N VAL A 135 -0.37 17.36 -5.70
CA VAL A 135 -1.44 16.46 -6.16
C VAL A 135 -0.99 15.55 -7.30
N PRO A 136 -0.52 16.02 -8.46
CA PRO A 136 -0.15 15.14 -9.56
C PRO A 136 1.03 14.22 -9.21
N SER A 137 1.99 14.73 -8.45
CA SER A 137 3.17 13.97 -8.07
C SER A 137 2.85 12.89 -7.02
N TRP A 138 2.04 13.23 -6.00
CA TRP A 138 1.61 12.29 -4.97
C TRP A 138 0.72 11.21 -5.57
N ASN A 139 -0.23 11.59 -6.42
CA ASN A 139 -1.18 10.68 -7.08
C ASN A 139 -0.48 9.67 -7.98
N ARG A 140 0.55 10.09 -8.73
CA ARG A 140 1.35 9.18 -9.57
C ARG A 140 1.89 8.00 -8.74
N TRP A 141 2.50 8.28 -7.60
CA TRP A 141 3.06 7.24 -6.74
C TRP A 141 1.97 6.46 -5.99
N ASN A 142 0.83 7.11 -5.71
CA ASN A 142 -0.32 6.41 -5.16
C ASN A 142 -0.94 5.41 -6.16
N HIS A 143 -0.97 5.72 -7.47
CA HIS A 143 -1.34 4.74 -8.49
C HIS A 143 -0.39 3.54 -8.53
N VAL A 144 0.92 3.77 -8.38
CA VAL A 144 1.88 2.66 -8.28
C VAL A 144 1.53 1.76 -7.08
N ARG A 145 1.28 2.35 -5.90
CA ARG A 145 0.86 1.59 -4.71
C ARG A 145 -0.43 0.81 -4.95
N THR A 146 -1.42 1.42 -5.58
CA THR A 146 -2.69 0.76 -5.91
C THR A 146 -2.46 -0.46 -6.80
N ILE A 147 -1.78 -0.27 -7.92
CA ILE A 147 -1.55 -1.33 -8.92
C ILE A 147 -0.74 -2.47 -8.30
N THR A 148 0.35 -2.16 -7.60
CA THR A 148 1.22 -3.18 -7.03
C THR A 148 0.56 -3.93 -5.87
N ALA A 149 -0.28 -3.27 -5.05
CA ALA A 149 -1.03 -3.95 -3.99
C ALA A 149 -2.08 -4.91 -4.57
N LEU A 150 -2.85 -4.47 -5.57
CA LEU A 150 -3.85 -5.32 -6.22
C LEU A 150 -3.19 -6.49 -7.00
N ALA A 151 -2.10 -6.23 -7.69
CA ALA A 151 -1.32 -7.27 -8.35
C ALA A 151 -0.73 -8.26 -7.34
N ALA A 152 -0.22 -7.77 -6.20
CA ALA A 152 0.26 -8.62 -5.11
C ALA A 152 -0.85 -9.55 -4.59
N ALA A 153 -2.05 -9.02 -4.35
CA ALA A 153 -3.20 -9.82 -3.94
C ALA A 153 -3.55 -10.89 -4.99
N ALA A 154 -3.55 -10.54 -6.28
CA ALA A 154 -3.84 -11.49 -7.37
C ALA A 154 -2.79 -12.62 -7.43
N TRP A 155 -1.49 -12.30 -7.33
CA TRP A 155 -0.43 -13.30 -7.32
C TRP A 155 -0.51 -14.22 -6.09
N LEU A 156 -0.84 -13.68 -4.91
CA LEU A 156 -1.02 -14.48 -3.70
C LEU A 156 -2.26 -15.37 -3.78
N MET A 157 -3.35 -14.92 -4.40
CA MET A 157 -4.51 -15.78 -4.68
C MET A 157 -4.16 -16.90 -5.67
N ALA A 158 -3.35 -16.63 -6.69
CA ALA A 158 -2.83 -17.67 -7.59
C ALA A 158 -1.95 -18.67 -6.81
N ALA A 159 -1.12 -18.20 -5.88
CA ALA A 159 -0.34 -19.07 -5.00
C ALA A 159 -1.23 -20.00 -4.17
N LEU A 160 -2.33 -19.48 -3.60
CA LEU A 160 -3.33 -20.30 -2.88
C LEU A 160 -3.93 -21.39 -3.76
N TRP A 161 -4.24 -21.05 -5.01
CA TRP A 161 -4.79 -22.01 -5.96
C TRP A 161 -3.82 -23.14 -6.29
N LEU A 162 -2.55 -22.80 -6.53
CA LEU A 162 -1.50 -23.76 -6.92
C LEU A 162 -0.97 -24.57 -5.73
N ALA A 163 -1.05 -24.06 -4.50
CA ALA A 163 -0.57 -24.75 -3.30
C ALA A 163 -1.60 -25.72 -2.69
N ARG A 164 -2.79 -25.84 -3.29
CA ARG A 164 -3.80 -26.83 -2.84
C ARG A 164 -3.27 -28.23 -3.14
N PRO A 165 -3.49 -29.19 -2.21
CA PRO A 165 -3.14 -30.59 -2.43
C PRO A 165 -3.96 -31.23 -3.52
#